data_c93d732f273a8aeb9167c597b2bd9d8a
#
_entry.id   c93d732f273a8aeb9167c597b2bd9d8a
#
_cell.length_a   1.000
_cell.length_b   1.000
_cell.length_c   1.000
_cell.angle_alpha   90.00
_cell.angle_beta   90.00
_cell.angle_gamma   90.00
#
_symmetry.space_group_name_H-M   'P 1'
#
loop_
_entity.id
_entity.type
_entity.pdbx_description
1 polymer ?
#
loop_
_entity_poly.entity_id
_entity_poly.type
_entity_poly.pdbx_seq_one_letter_code
_entity_poly.pdbx_strand_id
1 'polypeptide(L)'
;MERAPQPGDSSERELLLGWLAFHRDALAAKCDGMTPGQLVARPAPPSPLSLLGLVRHMTEMERVYLVHALGGGPLSLVYCTDDAPDADIEGLTAEMVPASMDNWRAEQARANVLLSSTAPVGARSAGNRLSVRWNLVKLIQEYARHNGHADIVRERIDGATGE
;
A
#
# COMPACT_ATOMS: atom_id res chain seq x y z
N MET A 1 -8.42 15.70 -1.95
CA MET A 1 -7.11 15.74 -1.23
C MET A 1 -6.04 16.12 -2.25
N GLU A 2 -5.12 17.06 -1.93
CA GLU A 2 -4.00 17.40 -2.81
C GLU A 2 -3.02 16.22 -2.82
N ARG A 3 -2.72 15.72 -4.01
CA ARG A 3 -1.82 14.56 -4.20
C ARG A 3 -0.37 15.01 -4.18
N ALA A 4 0.52 14.21 -3.65
CA ALA A 4 1.96 14.42 -3.79
C ALA A 4 2.32 14.53 -5.27
N PRO A 5 3.10 15.54 -5.68
CA PRO A 5 3.55 15.67 -7.07
C PRO A 5 4.52 14.52 -7.41
N GLN A 6 4.67 14.24 -8.70
CA GLN A 6 5.77 13.39 -9.15
C GLN A 6 7.10 14.00 -8.69
N PRO A 7 8.00 13.19 -8.10
CA PRO A 7 9.28 13.71 -7.65
C PRO A 7 10.12 14.19 -8.85
N GLY A 8 10.79 15.32 -8.67
CA GLY A 8 11.80 15.79 -9.61
C GLY A 8 13.13 15.03 -9.48
N ASP A 9 14.12 15.43 -10.27
CA ASP A 9 15.48 14.91 -10.15
C ASP A 9 16.12 15.46 -8.85
N SER A 10 16.43 14.54 -7.92
CA SER A 10 16.89 14.85 -6.58
C SER A 10 17.83 13.72 -6.07
N SER A 11 18.24 13.77 -4.81
CA SER A 11 19.02 12.66 -4.24
C SER A 11 18.23 11.34 -4.32
N GLU A 12 18.95 10.22 -4.45
CA GLU A 12 18.32 8.90 -4.54
C GLU A 12 17.28 8.65 -3.45
N ARG A 13 17.58 9.08 -2.22
CA ARG A 13 16.66 8.92 -1.09
C ARG A 13 15.39 9.73 -1.28
N GLU A 14 15.50 10.99 -1.63
CA GLU A 14 14.36 11.88 -1.86
C GLU A 14 13.52 11.40 -3.04
N LEU A 15 14.17 10.93 -4.11
CA LEU A 15 13.50 10.36 -5.28
C LEU A 15 12.66 9.12 -4.90
N LEU A 16 13.23 8.17 -4.15
CA LEU A 16 12.52 6.98 -3.72
C LEU A 16 11.37 7.28 -2.76
N LEU A 17 11.58 8.17 -1.80
CA LEU A 17 10.52 8.59 -0.87
C LEU A 17 9.41 9.39 -1.58
N GLY A 18 9.77 10.22 -2.54
CA GLY A 18 8.81 10.96 -3.37
C GLY A 18 7.92 10.04 -4.20
N TRP A 19 8.50 9.03 -4.88
CA TRP A 19 7.71 8.03 -5.61
C TRP A 19 6.81 7.20 -4.70
N LEU A 20 7.29 6.83 -3.51
CA LEU A 20 6.46 6.12 -2.54
C LEU A 20 5.26 6.97 -2.10
N ALA A 21 5.48 8.25 -1.77
CA ALA A 21 4.41 9.18 -1.40
C ALA A 21 3.40 9.36 -2.54
N PHE A 22 3.87 9.59 -3.77
CA PHE A 22 3.04 9.72 -4.96
C PHE A 22 2.10 8.52 -5.16
N HIS A 23 2.63 7.30 -5.05
CA HIS A 23 1.83 6.08 -5.25
C HIS A 23 0.86 5.79 -4.09
N ARG A 24 1.21 6.12 -2.85
CA ARG A 24 0.29 6.05 -1.70
C ARG A 24 -0.90 6.99 -1.91
N ASP A 25 -0.64 8.23 -2.31
CA ASP A 25 -1.68 9.21 -2.58
C ASP A 25 -2.54 8.83 -3.80
N ALA A 26 -1.94 8.19 -4.81
CA ALA A 26 -2.70 7.67 -5.94
C ALA A 26 -3.73 6.64 -5.50
N LEU A 27 -3.36 5.66 -4.65
CA LEU A 27 -4.32 4.68 -4.11
C LEU A 27 -5.39 5.35 -3.23
N ALA A 28 -4.99 6.32 -2.38
CA ALA A 28 -5.94 7.07 -1.57
C ALA A 28 -6.98 7.80 -2.42
N ALA A 29 -6.55 8.44 -3.51
CA ALA A 29 -7.43 9.14 -4.45
C ALA A 29 -8.42 8.19 -5.16
N LYS A 30 -8.02 6.93 -5.45
CA LYS A 30 -8.94 5.92 -6.01
C LYS A 30 -10.02 5.48 -5.01
N CYS A 31 -9.80 5.65 -3.71
CA CYS A 31 -10.78 5.35 -2.67
C CYS A 31 -11.60 6.57 -2.26
N ASP A 32 -11.16 7.78 -2.57
CA ASP A 32 -11.80 9.03 -2.16
C ASP A 32 -13.19 9.19 -2.79
N GLY A 33 -14.16 9.60 -1.96
CA GLY A 33 -15.55 9.79 -2.38
C GLY A 33 -16.36 8.49 -2.61
N MET A 34 -15.74 7.31 -2.41
CA MET A 34 -16.44 6.03 -2.58
C MET A 34 -17.23 5.65 -1.33
N THR A 35 -18.44 5.13 -1.53
CA THR A 35 -19.20 4.52 -0.44
C THR A 35 -18.58 3.21 0.02
N PRO A 36 -18.82 2.76 1.28
CA PRO A 36 -18.34 1.48 1.75
C PRO A 36 -18.73 0.30 0.86
N GLY A 37 -19.95 0.30 0.32
CA GLY A 37 -20.40 -0.73 -0.62
C GLY A 37 -19.63 -0.74 -1.94
N GLN A 38 -19.25 0.43 -2.46
CA GLN A 38 -18.42 0.55 -3.66
C GLN A 38 -16.98 0.09 -3.40
N LEU A 39 -16.42 0.39 -2.21
CA LEU A 39 -15.07 -0.03 -1.85
C LEU A 39 -14.90 -1.56 -1.78
N VAL A 40 -15.95 -2.30 -1.40
CA VAL A 40 -15.93 -3.77 -1.37
C VAL A 40 -16.43 -4.43 -2.65
N ALA A 41 -16.95 -3.64 -3.61
CA ALA A 41 -17.45 -4.18 -4.87
C ALA A 41 -16.34 -4.87 -5.68
N ARG A 42 -16.69 -5.97 -6.35
CA ARG A 42 -15.82 -6.77 -7.24
C ARG A 42 -16.30 -6.64 -8.69
N PRO A 43 -16.00 -5.53 -9.38
CA PRO A 43 -16.63 -5.17 -10.64
C PRO A 43 -15.99 -5.86 -11.87
N ALA A 44 -14.93 -6.66 -11.67
CA ALA A 44 -14.15 -7.28 -12.75
C ALA A 44 -14.04 -8.82 -12.64
N PRO A 45 -15.18 -9.58 -12.63
CA PRO A 45 -15.14 -11.03 -12.53
C PRO A 45 -14.37 -11.65 -13.73
N PRO A 46 -13.65 -12.76 -13.53
CA PRO A 46 -13.59 -13.57 -12.30
C PRO A 46 -12.58 -13.06 -11.25
N SER A 47 -11.98 -11.89 -11.44
CA SER A 47 -11.04 -11.32 -10.47
C SER A 47 -11.73 -11.02 -9.14
N PRO A 48 -11.14 -11.40 -7.98
CA PRO A 48 -11.67 -11.09 -6.66
C PRO A 48 -11.37 -9.64 -6.22
N LEU A 49 -10.67 -8.86 -7.02
CA LEU A 49 -10.17 -7.55 -6.63
C LEU A 49 -11.29 -6.54 -6.34
N SER A 50 -11.14 -5.83 -5.24
CA SER A 50 -11.91 -4.66 -4.84
C SER A 50 -10.96 -3.56 -4.38
N LEU A 51 -11.40 -2.31 -4.31
CA LEU A 51 -10.56 -1.22 -3.79
C LEU A 51 -10.15 -1.48 -2.33
N LEU A 52 -11.08 -1.97 -1.50
CA LEU A 52 -10.75 -2.30 -0.10
C LEU A 52 -9.74 -3.45 -0.01
N GLY A 53 -9.85 -4.47 -0.85
CA GLY A 53 -8.87 -5.56 -0.92
C GLY A 53 -7.48 -5.04 -1.27
N LEU A 54 -7.38 -4.13 -2.23
CA LEU A 54 -6.11 -3.50 -2.58
C LEU A 54 -5.52 -2.67 -1.43
N VAL A 55 -6.35 -1.91 -0.70
CA VAL A 55 -5.90 -1.17 0.50
C VAL A 55 -5.37 -2.12 1.57
N ARG A 56 -6.07 -3.22 1.87
CA ARG A 56 -5.64 -4.22 2.86
C ARG A 56 -4.36 -4.92 2.41
N HIS A 57 -4.28 -5.31 1.14
CA HIS A 57 -3.06 -5.87 0.57
C HIS A 57 -1.88 -4.90 0.72
N MET A 58 -2.06 -3.62 0.39
CA MET A 58 -0.99 -2.63 0.55
C MET A 58 -0.65 -2.36 2.03
N THR A 59 -1.57 -2.58 2.97
CA THR A 59 -1.27 -2.59 4.42
C THR A 59 -0.25 -3.68 4.76
N GLU A 60 -0.46 -4.90 4.21
CA GLU A 60 0.50 -6.01 4.39
C GLU A 60 1.86 -5.70 3.74
N MET A 61 1.86 -5.09 2.55
CA MET A 61 3.11 -4.73 1.86
C MET A 61 3.90 -3.66 2.63
N GLU A 62 3.24 -2.65 3.21
CA GLU A 62 3.87 -1.68 4.12
C GLU A 62 4.50 -2.39 5.33
N ARG A 63 3.74 -3.32 5.94
CA ARG A 63 4.20 -4.13 7.08
C ARG A 63 5.44 -4.93 6.74
N VAL A 64 5.41 -5.66 5.63
CA VAL A 64 6.49 -6.57 5.21
C VAL A 64 7.75 -5.80 4.81
N TYR A 65 7.60 -4.84 3.87
CA TYR A 65 8.77 -4.24 3.21
C TYR A 65 9.33 -3.03 3.94
N LEU A 66 8.58 -2.38 4.82
CA LEU A 66 9.11 -1.28 5.61
C LEU A 66 9.06 -1.53 7.11
N VAL A 67 7.90 -1.80 7.70
CA VAL A 67 7.79 -1.87 9.16
C VAL A 67 8.62 -3.03 9.72
N HIS A 68 8.39 -4.26 9.23
CA HIS A 68 9.19 -5.42 9.64
C HIS A 68 10.63 -5.33 9.13
N ALA A 69 10.82 -5.03 7.85
CA ALA A 69 12.15 -5.02 7.26
C ALA A 69 13.09 -4.04 7.97
N LEU A 70 12.65 -2.83 8.29
CA LEU A 70 13.46 -1.80 8.93
C LEU A 70 13.50 -1.94 10.45
N GLY A 71 12.36 -2.28 11.08
CA GLY A 71 12.23 -2.39 12.52
C GLY A 71 12.78 -3.69 13.11
N GLY A 72 12.83 -4.76 12.33
CA GLY A 72 13.26 -6.09 12.80
C GLY A 72 12.17 -6.82 13.61
N GLY A 73 12.57 -7.89 14.28
CA GLY A 73 11.66 -8.74 15.04
C GLY A 73 10.93 -9.77 14.18
N PRO A 74 10.00 -10.55 14.75
CA PRO A 74 9.20 -11.51 14.00
C PRO A 74 8.20 -10.79 13.09
N LEU A 75 8.01 -11.32 11.87
CA LEU A 75 6.96 -10.83 10.99
C LEU A 75 5.59 -11.31 11.50
N SER A 76 4.67 -10.37 11.68
CA SER A 76 3.27 -10.65 11.96
C SER A 76 2.43 -9.80 11.01
N LEU A 77 1.67 -10.45 10.15
CA LEU A 77 0.77 -9.80 9.19
C LEU A 77 -0.44 -9.20 9.92
N VAL A 78 -1.14 -8.27 9.27
CA VAL A 78 -2.29 -7.56 9.85
C VAL A 78 -3.57 -8.35 9.66
N TYR A 79 -3.72 -9.00 8.50
CA TYR A 79 -4.93 -9.70 8.08
C TYR A 79 -4.69 -11.17 7.75
N CYS A 80 -3.62 -11.45 7.00
CA CYS A 80 -3.33 -12.79 6.52
C CYS A 80 -2.74 -13.68 7.62
N THR A 81 -3.16 -14.93 7.63
CA THR A 81 -2.64 -15.99 8.52
C THR A 81 -2.38 -17.25 7.70
N ASP A 82 -1.73 -18.25 8.31
CA ASP A 82 -1.50 -19.55 7.66
C ASP A 82 -2.82 -20.23 7.26
N ASP A 83 -3.89 -20.06 8.07
CA ASP A 83 -5.22 -20.62 7.81
C ASP A 83 -6.05 -19.76 6.83
N ALA A 84 -5.71 -18.51 6.65
CA ALA A 84 -6.41 -17.56 5.78
C ALA A 84 -5.41 -16.67 5.02
N PRO A 85 -4.68 -17.22 4.04
CA PRO A 85 -3.60 -16.52 3.34
C PRO A 85 -4.08 -15.33 2.48
N ASP A 86 -5.34 -15.33 2.07
CA ASP A 86 -5.96 -14.30 1.21
C ASP A 86 -6.96 -13.41 1.98
N ALA A 87 -6.87 -13.36 3.32
CA ALA A 87 -7.78 -12.58 4.16
C ALA A 87 -7.69 -11.05 3.95
N ASP A 88 -6.67 -10.59 3.28
CA ASP A 88 -6.54 -9.20 2.82
C ASP A 88 -7.47 -8.88 1.63
N ILE A 89 -7.85 -9.88 0.83
CA ILE A 89 -8.65 -9.70 -0.41
C ILE A 89 -10.03 -10.36 -0.28
N GLU A 90 -10.15 -11.47 0.43
CA GLU A 90 -11.37 -12.27 0.52
C GLU A 90 -12.23 -11.96 1.75
N GLY A 91 -13.54 -12.28 1.66
CA GLY A 91 -14.48 -12.15 2.77
C GLY A 91 -14.76 -10.71 3.23
N LEU A 92 -14.52 -9.72 2.37
CA LEU A 92 -14.60 -8.30 2.74
C LEU A 92 -16.05 -7.82 2.82
N THR A 93 -16.34 -7.03 3.86
CA THR A 93 -17.64 -6.38 4.08
C THR A 93 -17.50 -4.87 4.24
N ALA A 94 -18.60 -4.14 4.03
CA ALA A 94 -18.62 -2.68 4.14
C ALA A 94 -18.24 -2.18 5.54
N GLU A 95 -18.56 -2.95 6.58
CA GLU A 95 -18.25 -2.63 7.98
C GLU A 95 -16.74 -2.64 8.27
N MET A 96 -15.95 -3.35 7.44
CA MET A 96 -14.49 -3.42 7.60
C MET A 96 -13.77 -2.16 7.09
N VAL A 97 -14.46 -1.31 6.32
CA VAL A 97 -13.84 -0.16 5.64
C VAL A 97 -13.13 0.80 6.60
N PRO A 98 -13.77 1.31 7.67
CA PRO A 98 -13.10 2.28 8.54
C PRO A 98 -11.82 1.72 9.14
N ALA A 99 -11.89 0.54 9.75
CA ALA A 99 -10.74 -0.10 10.39
C ALA A 99 -9.62 -0.43 9.39
N SER A 100 -9.95 -0.83 8.15
CA SER A 100 -8.95 -1.13 7.12
C SER A 100 -8.23 0.13 6.66
N MET A 101 -8.94 1.23 6.47
CA MET A 101 -8.34 2.52 6.10
C MET A 101 -7.44 3.05 7.21
N ASP A 102 -7.84 2.90 8.48
CA ASP A 102 -7.05 3.32 9.63
C ASP A 102 -5.78 2.47 9.80
N ASN A 103 -5.88 1.15 9.61
CA ASN A 103 -4.73 0.24 9.64
C ASN A 103 -3.71 0.61 8.56
N TRP A 104 -4.17 0.87 7.33
CA TRP A 104 -3.29 1.28 6.24
C TRP A 104 -2.53 2.57 6.55
N ARG A 105 -3.23 3.59 7.07
CA ARG A 105 -2.59 4.85 7.50
C ARG A 105 -1.62 4.64 8.66
N ALA A 106 -1.97 3.78 9.60
CA ALA A 106 -1.11 3.46 10.75
C ALA A 106 0.19 2.78 10.30
N GLU A 107 0.14 1.83 9.35
CA GLU A 107 1.35 1.19 8.83
C GLU A 107 2.24 2.19 8.06
N GLN A 108 1.65 3.09 7.26
CA GLN A 108 2.40 4.16 6.60
C GLN A 108 3.09 5.08 7.63
N ALA A 109 2.38 5.46 8.70
CA ALA A 109 2.96 6.30 9.73
C ALA A 109 4.13 5.61 10.46
N ARG A 110 4.00 4.32 10.79
CA ARG A 110 5.10 3.51 11.36
C ARG A 110 6.29 3.42 10.42
N ALA A 111 6.04 3.14 9.14
CA ALA A 111 7.07 3.10 8.11
C ALA A 111 7.81 4.43 7.98
N ASN A 112 7.09 5.55 8.00
CA ASN A 112 7.68 6.89 7.91
C ASN A 112 8.59 7.21 9.11
N VAL A 113 8.20 6.81 10.34
CA VAL A 113 9.05 6.96 11.54
C VAL A 113 10.35 6.17 11.37
N LEU A 114 10.27 4.92 10.92
CA LEU A 114 11.45 4.08 10.69
C LEU A 114 12.33 4.65 9.57
N LEU A 115 11.74 5.10 8.48
CA LEU A 115 12.47 5.73 7.38
C LEU A 115 13.18 7.03 7.81
N SER A 116 12.59 7.83 8.70
CA SER A 116 13.21 9.08 9.19
C SER A 116 14.45 8.83 10.06
N SER A 117 14.49 7.70 10.76
CA SER A 117 15.61 7.29 11.64
C SER A 117 16.60 6.33 10.98
N THR A 118 16.39 5.94 9.73
CA THR A 118 17.16 4.90 9.06
C THR A 118 18.46 5.43 8.46
N ALA A 119 19.48 4.58 8.49
CA ALA A 119 20.75 4.73 7.80
C ALA A 119 20.60 4.94 6.26
N PRO A 120 21.67 5.21 5.53
CA PRO A 120 21.64 5.37 4.07
C PRO A 120 20.91 4.24 3.34
N VAL A 121 20.33 4.55 2.17
CA VAL A 121 19.53 3.58 1.38
C VAL A 121 20.26 2.30 1.00
N GLY A 122 21.60 2.33 0.97
CA GLY A 122 22.43 1.14 0.77
C GLY A 122 22.60 0.25 2.01
N ALA A 123 22.22 0.71 3.21
CA ALA A 123 22.36 -0.06 4.44
C ALA A 123 21.47 -1.30 4.45
N ARG A 124 21.90 -2.34 5.18
CA ARG A 124 21.11 -3.57 5.36
C ARG A 124 20.02 -3.38 6.40
N SER A 125 18.82 -3.77 6.04
CA SER A 125 17.64 -3.76 6.92
C SER A 125 17.77 -4.82 8.03
N ALA A 126 17.25 -4.53 9.21
CA ALA A 126 17.34 -5.40 10.39
C ALA A 126 16.54 -6.70 10.25
N GLY A 127 15.34 -6.63 9.69
CA GLY A 127 14.40 -7.76 9.63
C GLY A 127 14.73 -8.75 8.52
N ASN A 128 14.88 -8.30 7.28
CA ASN A 128 15.05 -9.21 6.14
C ASN A 128 16.47 -9.22 5.52
N ARG A 129 17.38 -8.40 6.04
CA ARG A 129 18.79 -8.30 5.61
C ARG A 129 18.99 -7.78 4.18
N LEU A 130 17.94 -7.36 3.49
CA LEU A 130 18.02 -6.69 2.20
C LEU A 130 18.34 -5.20 2.40
N SER A 131 18.78 -4.48 1.36
CA SER A 131 19.03 -3.05 1.51
C SER A 131 17.74 -2.25 1.69
N VAL A 132 17.81 -1.10 2.36
CA VAL A 132 16.69 -0.14 2.44
C VAL A 132 16.19 0.22 1.04
N ARG A 133 17.12 0.45 0.09
CA ARG A 133 16.80 0.68 -1.33
C ARG A 133 15.96 -0.42 -1.93
N TRP A 134 16.33 -1.69 -1.71
CA TRP A 134 15.61 -2.84 -2.25
C TRP A 134 14.17 -2.86 -1.74
N ASN A 135 13.99 -2.66 -0.44
CA ASN A 135 12.66 -2.63 0.19
C ASN A 135 11.80 -1.48 -0.34
N LEU A 136 12.37 -0.27 -0.50
CA LEU A 136 11.67 0.87 -1.09
C LEU A 136 11.27 0.62 -2.54
N VAL A 137 12.20 0.15 -3.38
CA VAL A 137 11.92 -0.16 -4.79
C VAL A 137 10.84 -1.24 -4.90
N LYS A 138 10.93 -2.29 -4.05
CA LYS A 138 9.92 -3.35 -4.05
C LYS A 138 8.54 -2.83 -3.66
N LEU A 139 8.44 -2.01 -2.63
CA LEU A 139 7.15 -1.44 -2.21
C LEU A 139 6.59 -0.45 -3.25
N ILE A 140 7.42 0.38 -3.87
CA ILE A 140 7.02 1.26 -4.98
C ILE A 140 6.46 0.44 -6.14
N GLN A 141 7.12 -0.66 -6.49
CA GLN A 141 6.68 -1.58 -7.54
C GLN A 141 5.32 -2.22 -7.21
N GLU A 142 5.09 -2.64 -5.96
CA GLU A 142 3.80 -3.16 -5.50
C GLU A 142 2.70 -2.10 -5.65
N TYR A 143 2.94 -0.88 -5.14
CA TYR A 143 1.99 0.22 -5.31
C TYR A 143 1.70 0.55 -6.76
N ALA A 144 2.72 0.68 -7.60
CA ALA A 144 2.53 1.01 -9.02
C ALA A 144 1.68 -0.05 -9.74
N ARG A 145 1.96 -1.34 -9.49
CA ARG A 145 1.19 -2.45 -10.03
C ARG A 145 -0.27 -2.41 -9.57
N HIS A 146 -0.49 -2.23 -8.28
CA HIS A 146 -1.83 -2.27 -7.69
C HIS A 146 -2.63 -1.00 -7.92
N ASN A 147 -1.99 0.14 -8.15
CA ASN A 147 -2.65 1.34 -8.64
C ASN A 147 -3.26 1.13 -10.03
N GLY A 148 -2.56 0.44 -10.95
CA GLY A 148 -3.13 0.06 -12.23
C GLY A 148 -4.34 -0.87 -12.11
N HIS A 149 -4.35 -1.79 -11.14
CA HIS A 149 -5.55 -2.58 -10.83
C HIS A 149 -6.67 -1.70 -10.26
N ALA A 150 -6.34 -0.77 -9.36
CA ALA A 150 -7.30 0.15 -8.77
C ALA A 150 -7.94 1.07 -9.82
N ASP A 151 -7.19 1.49 -10.84
CA ASP A 151 -7.71 2.26 -11.97
C ASP A 151 -8.85 1.51 -12.68
N ILE A 152 -8.60 0.26 -13.06
CA ILE A 152 -9.60 -0.58 -13.75
C ILE A 152 -10.81 -0.85 -12.84
N VAL A 153 -10.57 -1.15 -11.54
CA VAL A 153 -11.65 -1.40 -10.57
C VAL A 153 -12.50 -0.13 -10.40
N ARG A 154 -11.88 1.04 -10.23
CA ARG A 154 -12.56 2.33 -10.07
C ARG A 154 -13.38 2.69 -11.31
N GLU A 155 -12.78 2.61 -12.50
CA GLU A 155 -13.46 2.91 -13.76
C GLU A 155 -14.72 2.06 -13.96
N ARG A 156 -14.68 0.78 -13.59
CA ARG A 156 -15.83 -0.13 -13.68
C ARG A 156 -16.92 0.15 -12.64
N ILE A 157 -16.64 0.85 -11.57
CA ILE A 157 -17.62 1.21 -10.53
C ILE A 157 -18.36 2.49 -10.89
N ASP A 158 -17.65 3.54 -11.28
CA ASP A 158 -18.24 4.88 -11.47
C ASP A 158 -17.79 5.61 -12.75
N GLY A 159 -16.98 4.96 -13.60
CA GLY A 159 -16.50 5.53 -14.86
C GLY A 159 -15.31 6.49 -14.71
N ALA A 160 -14.81 6.73 -13.48
CA ALA A 160 -13.65 7.59 -13.29
C ALA A 160 -12.37 6.89 -13.79
N THR A 161 -11.72 7.51 -14.77
CA THR A 161 -10.44 7.01 -15.31
C THR A 161 -9.27 7.44 -14.43
N GLY A 162 -8.25 6.58 -14.38
CA GLY A 162 -6.97 6.90 -13.74
C GLY A 162 -6.15 7.90 -14.54
N GLU A 163 -5.16 8.52 -13.90
CA GLU A 163 -4.07 9.25 -14.54
C GLU A 163 -2.80 8.38 -14.52
#